data_80962f639d3a42913318d9e9dc9fd8b6
#
_entry.id   80962f639d3a42913318d9e9dc9fd8b6
#
_cell.length_a   1.000
_cell.length_b   1.000
_cell.length_c   1.000
_cell.angle_alpha   90.00
_cell.angle_beta   90.00
_cell.angle_gamma   90.00
#
_symmetry.space_group_name_H-M   'P 1'
#
loop_
_entity.id
_entity.type
_entity.pdbx_description
1 polymer ?
#
loop_
_entity_poly.entity_id
_entity_poly.type
_entity_poly.pdbx_seq_one_letter_code
_entity_poly.pdbx_strand_id
1 'polypeptide(L)'
;MKRLIRIFTIILLVISGLQAFSQKEIYYFKIDEDIAKPALRKTEIALEYVKLHQTAGILLEINTFGGELESAEKIRTLLLEAPVPVYLFINKNAASAGALISIACDSIYMSPGASIGAASVVNQAGEIMPDKYQSYMRSLMRATAEKNGRNPLIAEAMVDPDTQIDSISPKGKVLTFTTQEAIKNNYCEGQASSKEEVLALIHHSSSSVTEQELSWVDSAINFLINPIVSGILIMLIIGGIYFELQSPGLGLPIIIAVSAALLYFAPHYLQGLATHWEILLFIVGLILLIIEFFVIPGFGFIGISGIILMVLALIFSMIFNIGFDFNYAPKGEILNKFFVVISSLIVGFFISLWLGKKLFTITTRYGALALKTELEGSQGFVAQDIQMSDKVGKHGTTLTFMRPVGKIEIDGEIFDATSEAGVIEKGESVIVTRFENSQLFITKA
;
A
#
# COMPACT_ATOMS: atom_id res chain seq x y z
N MET A 1 -25.54 -11.84 69.93
CA MET A 1 -24.16 -12.00 69.41
C MET A 1 -23.95 -13.33 68.70
N LYS A 2 -24.22 -14.50 69.24
CA LYS A 2 -24.04 -15.81 68.54
C LYS A 2 -24.85 -16.00 67.24
N ARG A 3 -26.05 -15.44 67.13
CA ARG A 3 -26.88 -15.50 65.86
C ARG A 3 -26.32 -14.61 64.76
N LEU A 4 -25.80 -13.43 65.10
CA LEU A 4 -25.17 -12.54 64.14
C LEU A 4 -23.86 -13.12 63.55
N ILE A 5 -23.05 -13.77 64.39
CA ILE A 5 -21.81 -14.44 63.97
C ILE A 5 -22.12 -15.61 63.01
N ARG A 6 -23.16 -16.40 63.26
CA ARG A 6 -23.60 -17.49 62.37
C ARG A 6 -24.08 -16.96 61.02
N ILE A 7 -24.84 -15.87 61.00
CA ILE A 7 -25.30 -15.25 59.75
C ILE A 7 -24.12 -14.72 58.97
N PHE A 8 -23.15 -14.05 59.61
CA PHE A 8 -21.94 -13.53 58.98
C PHE A 8 -21.05 -14.66 58.42
N THR A 9 -20.92 -15.78 59.15
CA THR A 9 -20.16 -16.97 58.68
C THR A 9 -20.84 -17.65 57.48
N ILE A 10 -22.17 -17.71 57.47
CA ILE A 10 -22.91 -18.26 56.34
C ILE A 10 -22.79 -17.34 55.11
N ILE A 11 -22.86 -16.01 55.28
CA ILE A 11 -22.67 -15.03 54.19
C ILE A 11 -21.23 -15.10 53.66
N LEU A 12 -20.23 -15.23 54.52
CA LEU A 12 -18.82 -15.39 54.11
C LEU A 12 -18.59 -16.71 53.37
N LEU A 13 -19.24 -17.82 53.78
CA LEU A 13 -19.20 -19.11 53.07
C LEU A 13 -19.93 -19.07 51.73
N VAL A 14 -21.02 -18.32 51.62
CA VAL A 14 -21.76 -18.13 50.37
C VAL A 14 -20.93 -17.22 49.41
N ILE A 15 -20.30 -16.17 49.92
CA ILE A 15 -19.44 -15.28 49.11
C ILE A 15 -18.17 -16.02 48.65
N SER A 16 -17.55 -16.86 49.52
CA SER A 16 -16.42 -17.69 49.11
C SER A 16 -16.81 -18.81 48.12
N GLY A 17 -18.05 -19.32 48.19
CA GLY A 17 -18.58 -20.27 47.22
C GLY A 17 -18.91 -19.66 45.85
N LEU A 18 -19.24 -18.37 45.80
CA LEU A 18 -19.48 -17.65 44.54
C LEU A 18 -18.19 -17.29 43.78
N GLN A 19 -17.02 -17.31 44.42
CA GLN A 19 -15.75 -17.14 43.72
C GLN A 19 -15.26 -18.42 42.97
N ALA A 20 -15.89 -19.56 43.18
CA ALA A 20 -15.42 -20.85 42.66
C ALA A 20 -15.93 -21.18 41.23
N PHE A 21 -16.74 -20.34 40.60
CA PHE A 21 -17.17 -20.49 39.21
C PHE A 21 -16.64 -19.33 38.33
N SER A 22 -15.34 -19.10 38.38
CA SER A 22 -14.72 -18.42 37.26
C SER A 22 -14.73 -19.38 36.08
N GLN A 23 -15.67 -19.18 35.16
CA GLN A 23 -15.74 -19.94 33.93
C GLN A 23 -14.42 -19.73 33.20
N LYS A 24 -13.60 -20.78 33.10
CA LYS A 24 -12.28 -20.68 32.45
C LYS A 24 -12.51 -20.35 30.99
N GLU A 25 -11.91 -19.28 30.53
CA GLU A 25 -12.01 -18.75 29.17
C GLU A 25 -11.02 -19.43 28.25
N ILE A 26 -11.43 -19.76 27.01
CA ILE A 26 -10.54 -20.20 25.93
C ILE A 26 -10.41 -19.04 24.94
N TYR A 27 -9.17 -18.64 24.66
CA TYR A 27 -8.91 -17.65 23.62
C TYR A 27 -8.77 -18.33 22.28
N TYR A 28 -9.60 -17.95 21.30
CA TYR A 28 -9.63 -18.53 19.96
C TYR A 28 -9.13 -17.56 18.93
N PHE A 29 -8.20 -18.02 18.06
CA PHE A 29 -7.80 -17.27 16.88
C PHE A 29 -7.57 -18.21 15.69
N LYS A 30 -7.59 -17.61 14.48
CA LYS A 30 -7.52 -18.34 13.23
C LYS A 30 -6.37 -17.83 12.35
N ILE A 31 -5.62 -18.79 11.78
CA ILE A 31 -4.66 -18.58 10.69
C ILE A 31 -5.22 -19.32 9.45
N ASP A 32 -5.83 -18.57 8.52
CA ASP A 32 -6.43 -19.07 7.27
C ASP A 32 -5.79 -18.31 6.08
N GLU A 33 -4.48 -18.20 6.14
CA GLU A 33 -3.63 -17.50 5.19
C GLU A 33 -2.23 -18.12 5.16
N ASP A 34 -1.39 -17.63 4.24
CA ASP A 34 0.03 -17.97 4.22
C ASP A 34 0.74 -17.50 5.49
N ILE A 35 1.70 -18.30 5.96
CA ILE A 35 2.48 -17.99 7.15
C ILE A 35 3.48 -16.89 6.82
N ALA A 36 3.15 -15.69 7.27
CA ALA A 36 3.94 -14.48 7.12
C ALA A 36 3.73 -13.57 8.34
N LYS A 37 4.18 -12.32 8.27
CA LYS A 37 4.04 -11.36 9.39
C LYS A 37 2.61 -11.18 9.90
N PRO A 38 1.54 -11.20 9.07
CA PRO A 38 0.16 -11.16 9.59
C PRO A 38 -0.17 -12.32 10.52
N ALA A 39 0.18 -13.55 10.15
CA ALA A 39 -0.02 -14.74 11.00
C ALA A 39 0.80 -14.66 12.30
N LEU A 40 2.05 -14.19 12.22
CA LEU A 40 2.89 -13.91 13.39
C LEU A 40 2.22 -12.86 14.31
N ARG A 41 1.73 -11.76 13.76
CA ARG A 41 1.04 -10.71 14.54
C ARG A 41 -0.20 -11.22 15.26
N LYS A 42 -1.01 -12.06 14.60
CA LYS A 42 -2.16 -12.70 15.26
C LYS A 42 -1.73 -13.56 16.45
N THR A 43 -0.65 -14.31 16.30
CA THR A 43 -0.09 -15.14 17.39
C THR A 43 0.43 -14.28 18.53
N GLU A 44 1.14 -13.18 18.25
CA GLU A 44 1.60 -12.23 19.27
C GLU A 44 0.44 -11.64 20.07
N ILE A 45 -0.63 -11.21 19.41
CA ILE A 45 -1.85 -10.68 20.06
C ILE A 45 -2.47 -11.74 20.95
N ALA A 46 -2.56 -13.00 20.50
CA ALA A 46 -3.10 -14.09 21.30
C ALA A 46 -2.27 -14.32 22.56
N LEU A 47 -0.95 -14.33 22.43
CA LEU A 47 -0.03 -14.50 23.57
C LEU A 47 -0.06 -13.30 24.54
N GLU A 48 -0.20 -12.09 24.02
CA GLU A 48 -0.37 -10.89 24.85
C GLU A 48 -1.68 -10.94 25.64
N TYR A 49 -2.77 -11.34 24.98
CA TYR A 49 -4.07 -11.50 25.63
C TYR A 49 -4.01 -12.47 26.81
N VAL A 50 -3.46 -13.68 26.60
CA VAL A 50 -3.41 -14.70 27.65
C VAL A 50 -2.43 -14.37 28.78
N LYS A 51 -1.45 -13.50 28.56
CA LYS A 51 -0.60 -12.96 29.63
C LYS A 51 -1.34 -11.97 30.52
N LEU A 52 -2.32 -11.24 29.97
CA LEU A 52 -3.08 -10.22 30.69
C LEU A 52 -4.36 -10.77 31.32
N HIS A 53 -4.89 -11.89 30.82
CA HIS A 53 -6.15 -12.47 31.25
C HIS A 53 -5.95 -13.90 31.76
N GLN A 54 -6.77 -14.31 32.73
CA GLN A 54 -6.73 -15.68 33.25
C GLN A 54 -7.49 -16.63 32.33
N THR A 55 -6.83 -17.08 31.26
CA THR A 55 -7.40 -18.03 30.30
C THR A 55 -7.07 -19.47 30.67
N ALA A 56 -7.90 -20.42 30.26
CA ALA A 56 -7.65 -21.86 30.40
C ALA A 56 -6.73 -22.41 29.33
N GLY A 57 -6.66 -21.75 28.17
CA GLY A 57 -5.86 -22.15 27.04
C GLY A 57 -6.12 -21.31 25.80
N ILE A 58 -5.38 -21.61 24.77
CA ILE A 58 -5.53 -21.05 23.42
C ILE A 58 -6.05 -22.15 22.51
N LEU A 59 -7.07 -21.85 21.69
CA LEU A 59 -7.47 -22.69 20.57
C LEU A 59 -7.08 -21.97 19.26
N LEU A 60 -6.08 -22.50 18.57
CA LEU A 60 -5.65 -22.07 17.27
C LEU A 60 -6.34 -22.92 16.19
N GLU A 61 -7.07 -22.30 15.29
CA GLU A 61 -7.51 -22.95 14.05
C GLU A 61 -6.54 -22.62 12.91
N ILE A 62 -6.06 -23.62 12.17
CA ILE A 62 -5.13 -23.44 11.07
C ILE A 62 -5.67 -24.05 9.76
N ASN A 63 -5.48 -23.29 8.66
CA ASN A 63 -5.61 -23.76 7.29
C ASN A 63 -4.59 -23.01 6.42
N THR A 64 -3.48 -23.66 6.11
CA THR A 64 -2.38 -23.03 5.36
C THR A 64 -1.62 -24.03 4.52
N PHE A 65 -1.12 -23.58 3.38
CA PHE A 65 -0.17 -24.34 2.55
C PHE A 65 1.30 -24.09 2.93
N GLY A 66 1.56 -23.23 3.90
CA GLY A 66 2.90 -22.90 4.37
C GLY A 66 3.19 -21.40 4.28
N GLY A 67 4.45 -21.05 4.08
CA GLY A 67 4.88 -19.65 3.97
C GLY A 67 6.31 -19.42 4.41
N GLU A 68 6.57 -18.26 5.00
CA GLU A 68 7.89 -17.78 5.36
C GLU A 68 8.46 -18.54 6.57
N LEU A 69 9.68 -19.07 6.42
CA LEU A 69 10.34 -19.85 7.46
C LEU A 69 10.63 -19.01 8.72
N GLU A 70 11.03 -17.75 8.55
CA GLU A 70 11.33 -16.85 9.69
C GLU A 70 10.08 -16.56 10.54
N SER A 71 8.96 -16.27 9.90
CA SER A 71 7.68 -16.07 10.60
C SER A 71 7.21 -17.37 11.27
N ALA A 72 7.35 -18.51 10.60
CA ALA A 72 7.00 -19.82 11.17
C ALA A 72 7.84 -20.16 12.40
N GLU A 73 9.14 -19.89 12.39
CA GLU A 73 10.04 -20.10 13.53
C GLU A 73 9.67 -19.24 14.73
N LYS A 74 9.36 -17.96 14.50
CA LYS A 74 8.89 -17.04 15.55
C LYS A 74 7.57 -17.51 16.15
N ILE A 75 6.59 -17.89 15.32
CA ILE A 75 5.31 -18.45 15.76
C ILE A 75 5.53 -19.71 16.59
N ARG A 76 6.32 -20.65 16.06
CA ARG A 76 6.71 -21.87 16.80
C ARG A 76 7.27 -21.54 18.19
N THR A 77 8.21 -20.64 18.26
CA THR A 77 8.86 -20.26 19.53
C THR A 77 7.86 -19.67 20.51
N LEU A 78 7.00 -18.77 20.05
CA LEU A 78 5.94 -18.17 20.85
C LEU A 78 4.97 -19.23 21.40
N LEU A 79 4.54 -20.20 20.58
CA LEU A 79 3.63 -21.27 21.00
C LEU A 79 4.27 -22.21 21.99
N LEU A 80 5.55 -22.57 21.79
CA LEU A 80 6.31 -23.41 22.73
C LEU A 80 6.56 -22.73 24.09
N GLU A 81 6.51 -21.42 24.16
CA GLU A 81 6.72 -20.61 25.36
C GLU A 81 5.39 -20.07 25.93
N ALA A 82 4.26 -20.48 25.37
CA ALA A 82 2.95 -20.05 25.83
C ALA A 82 2.74 -20.39 27.33
N PRO A 83 2.22 -19.46 28.12
CA PRO A 83 1.99 -19.69 29.57
C PRO A 83 0.77 -20.58 29.86
N VAL A 84 0.01 -20.95 28.84
CA VAL A 84 -1.20 -21.76 28.89
C VAL A 84 -1.18 -22.83 27.80
N PRO A 85 -1.92 -23.93 27.94
CA PRO A 85 -1.98 -24.95 26.89
C PRO A 85 -2.48 -24.38 25.57
N VAL A 86 -1.84 -24.82 24.48
CA VAL A 86 -2.20 -24.46 23.11
C VAL A 86 -2.80 -25.66 22.39
N TYR A 87 -4.08 -25.59 22.10
CA TYR A 87 -4.84 -26.58 21.35
C TYR A 87 -4.90 -26.15 19.91
N LEU A 88 -4.64 -27.06 18.97
CA LEU A 88 -4.71 -26.79 17.54
C LEU A 88 -5.86 -27.54 16.90
N PHE A 89 -6.58 -26.85 16.02
CA PHE A 89 -7.55 -27.43 15.10
C PHE A 89 -7.10 -27.26 13.66
N ILE A 90 -6.72 -28.32 12.97
CA ILE A 90 -6.41 -28.30 11.54
C ILE A 90 -7.72 -28.48 10.77
N ASN A 91 -8.23 -27.38 10.21
CA ASN A 91 -9.51 -27.40 9.49
C ASN A 91 -9.38 -28.08 8.11
N LYS A 92 -8.33 -27.80 7.33
CA LYS A 92 -8.07 -28.44 6.02
C LYS A 92 -6.61 -28.84 5.87
N ASN A 93 -5.71 -27.87 5.85
CA ASN A 93 -4.29 -28.11 5.56
C ASN A 93 -3.39 -27.48 6.62
N ALA A 94 -2.36 -28.22 6.98
CA ALA A 94 -1.22 -27.72 7.74
C ALA A 94 0.05 -28.19 7.03
N ALA A 95 0.31 -27.60 5.84
CA ALA A 95 1.46 -27.98 5.03
C ALA A 95 2.67 -27.07 5.33
N SER A 96 3.88 -27.60 5.14
CA SER A 96 5.13 -26.84 5.23
C SER A 96 5.30 -26.13 6.60
N ALA A 97 5.40 -24.78 6.61
CA ALA A 97 5.41 -23.99 7.83
C ALA A 97 4.22 -24.28 8.78
N GLY A 98 3.06 -24.64 8.22
CA GLY A 98 1.90 -25.07 8.98
C GLY A 98 2.13 -26.33 9.79
N ALA A 99 2.90 -27.31 9.26
CA ALA A 99 3.27 -28.51 9.99
C ALA A 99 4.19 -28.18 11.18
N LEU A 100 5.18 -27.30 11.00
CA LEU A 100 6.07 -26.85 12.08
C LEU A 100 5.30 -26.16 13.20
N ILE A 101 4.37 -25.28 12.85
CA ILE A 101 3.48 -24.59 13.81
C ILE A 101 2.60 -25.59 14.53
N SER A 102 2.05 -26.56 13.79
CA SER A 102 1.16 -27.58 14.35
C SER A 102 1.83 -28.42 15.43
N ILE A 103 3.04 -28.93 15.16
CA ILE A 103 3.77 -29.74 16.15
C ILE A 103 4.31 -28.94 17.34
N ALA A 104 4.28 -27.61 17.26
CA ALA A 104 4.60 -26.73 18.39
C ALA A 104 3.44 -26.58 19.39
N CYS A 105 2.24 -27.01 19.04
CA CYS A 105 1.07 -26.97 19.91
C CYS A 105 1.03 -28.23 20.82
N ASP A 106 0.44 -28.10 22.00
CA ASP A 106 0.35 -29.19 22.99
C ASP A 106 -0.53 -30.33 22.50
N SER A 107 -1.64 -30.02 21.83
CA SER A 107 -2.56 -31.02 21.27
C SER A 107 -3.03 -30.61 19.89
N ILE A 108 -3.19 -31.60 19.00
CA ILE A 108 -3.60 -31.40 17.61
C ILE A 108 -4.90 -32.17 17.35
N TYR A 109 -5.88 -31.49 16.82
CA TYR A 109 -7.15 -32.07 16.35
C TYR A 109 -7.30 -31.76 14.86
N MET A 110 -7.78 -32.73 14.08
CA MET A 110 -7.85 -32.59 12.64
C MET A 110 -9.26 -32.86 12.12
N SER A 111 -9.71 -32.09 11.15
CA SER A 111 -10.97 -32.36 10.50
C SER A 111 -10.89 -33.59 9.57
N PRO A 112 -12.03 -34.25 9.26
CA PRO A 112 -12.06 -35.27 8.24
C PRO A 112 -11.53 -34.76 6.89
N GLY A 113 -10.51 -35.45 6.33
CA GLY A 113 -9.85 -35.04 5.09
C GLY A 113 -8.79 -33.97 5.23
N ALA A 114 -8.47 -33.56 6.45
CA ALA A 114 -7.32 -32.66 6.68
C ALA A 114 -5.99 -33.37 6.49
N SER A 115 -4.93 -32.58 6.31
CA SER A 115 -3.56 -33.09 6.13
C SER A 115 -2.55 -32.27 6.93
N ILE A 116 -1.44 -32.94 7.35
CA ILE A 116 -0.29 -32.33 8.01
C ILE A 116 1.01 -32.92 7.47
N GLY A 117 1.98 -32.08 7.12
CA GLY A 117 3.30 -32.51 6.64
C GLY A 117 3.81 -31.69 5.46
N ALA A 118 4.52 -32.35 4.51
CA ALA A 118 5.11 -31.73 3.32
C ALA A 118 5.94 -30.49 3.64
N ALA A 119 6.92 -30.60 4.55
CA ALA A 119 7.65 -29.48 5.12
C ALA A 119 9.05 -29.28 4.51
N SER A 120 9.34 -29.83 3.33
CA SER A 120 10.56 -29.54 2.60
C SER A 120 10.63 -28.04 2.26
N VAL A 121 11.80 -27.43 2.45
CA VAL A 121 12.01 -26.03 2.13
C VAL A 121 12.17 -25.88 0.63
N VAL A 122 11.25 -25.16 0.02
CA VAL A 122 11.25 -24.85 -1.41
C VAL A 122 11.35 -23.35 -1.63
N ASN A 123 11.92 -22.96 -2.77
CA ASN A 123 11.76 -21.60 -3.24
C ASN A 123 10.33 -21.41 -3.82
N GLN A 124 10.00 -20.20 -4.22
CA GLN A 124 8.64 -19.92 -4.72
C GLN A 124 8.33 -20.51 -6.09
N ALA A 125 9.35 -20.96 -6.83
CA ALA A 125 9.16 -21.76 -8.03
C ALA A 125 8.82 -23.23 -7.72
N GLY A 126 8.78 -23.62 -6.42
CA GLY A 126 8.59 -24.99 -5.97
C GLY A 126 9.86 -25.84 -6.05
N GLU A 127 11.02 -25.23 -6.31
CA GLU A 127 12.30 -25.95 -6.38
C GLU A 127 12.88 -26.14 -4.98
N ILE A 128 13.45 -27.31 -4.73
CA ILE A 128 14.04 -27.65 -3.44
C ILE A 128 15.24 -26.74 -3.16
N MET A 129 15.23 -26.07 -2.01
CA MET A 129 16.34 -25.24 -1.56
C MET A 129 17.58 -26.10 -1.21
N PRO A 130 18.80 -25.51 -1.27
CA PRO A 130 20.03 -26.20 -0.90
C PRO A 130 19.96 -26.85 0.47
N ASP A 131 20.70 -27.98 0.66
CA ASP A 131 20.64 -28.78 1.88
C ASP A 131 20.85 -28.02 3.20
N LYS A 132 21.56 -26.90 3.18
CA LYS A 132 21.69 -26.03 4.34
C LYS A 132 20.32 -25.63 4.93
N TYR A 133 19.36 -25.28 4.09
CA TYR A 133 18.03 -24.90 4.51
C TYR A 133 17.20 -26.12 4.93
N GLN A 134 17.34 -27.23 4.22
CA GLN A 134 16.71 -28.50 4.57
C GLN A 134 17.19 -29.00 5.93
N SER A 135 18.50 -28.96 6.15
CA SER A 135 19.12 -29.36 7.42
C SER A 135 18.64 -28.53 8.60
N TYR A 136 18.50 -27.21 8.38
CA TYR A 136 17.94 -26.32 9.40
C TYR A 136 16.50 -26.68 9.73
N MET A 137 15.65 -26.85 8.70
CA MET A 137 14.24 -27.22 8.88
C MET A 137 14.08 -28.59 9.53
N ARG A 138 14.88 -29.60 9.13
CA ARG A 138 14.92 -30.92 9.80
C ARG A 138 15.20 -30.78 11.29
N SER A 139 16.18 -29.97 11.64
CA SER A 139 16.54 -29.71 13.05
C SER A 139 15.41 -29.04 13.82
N LEU A 140 14.78 -28.03 13.26
CA LEU A 140 13.62 -27.37 13.87
C LEU A 140 12.46 -28.33 14.10
N MET A 141 12.12 -29.13 13.11
CA MET A 141 11.02 -30.09 13.18
C MET A 141 11.29 -31.15 14.25
N ARG A 142 12.49 -31.73 14.30
CA ARG A 142 12.87 -32.72 15.32
C ARG A 142 12.82 -32.12 16.72
N ALA A 143 13.49 -30.97 16.94
CA ALA A 143 13.53 -30.33 18.26
C ALA A 143 12.14 -29.93 18.77
N THR A 144 11.24 -29.53 17.86
CA THR A 144 9.86 -29.22 18.21
C THR A 144 9.07 -30.46 18.59
N ALA A 145 9.20 -31.53 17.78
CA ALA A 145 8.54 -32.79 18.08
C ALA A 145 9.03 -33.39 19.42
N GLU A 146 10.35 -33.39 19.67
CA GLU A 146 10.93 -33.82 20.94
C GLU A 146 10.38 -33.07 22.14
N LYS A 147 10.30 -31.72 22.05
CA LYS A 147 9.79 -30.88 23.13
C LYS A 147 8.35 -31.20 23.50
N ASN A 148 7.52 -31.56 22.52
CA ASN A 148 6.10 -31.87 22.72
C ASN A 148 5.81 -33.39 22.75
N GLY A 149 6.85 -34.23 22.96
CA GLY A 149 6.71 -35.68 23.15
C GLY A 149 6.27 -36.46 21.92
N ARG A 150 6.39 -35.87 20.71
CA ARG A 150 6.10 -36.52 19.43
C ARG A 150 7.34 -37.18 18.83
N ASN A 151 7.16 -38.17 17.97
CA ASN A 151 8.28 -38.88 17.32
C ASN A 151 9.06 -37.93 16.39
N PRO A 152 10.36 -37.63 16.69
CA PRO A 152 11.15 -36.70 15.89
C PRO A 152 11.51 -37.23 14.50
N LEU A 153 11.55 -38.58 14.30
CA LEU A 153 11.81 -39.16 12.99
C LEU A 153 10.64 -38.91 12.02
N ILE A 154 9.42 -38.93 12.52
CA ILE A 154 8.22 -38.55 11.73
C ILE A 154 8.28 -37.09 11.31
N ALA A 155 8.66 -36.19 12.22
CA ALA A 155 8.86 -34.78 11.92
C ALA A 155 9.97 -34.60 10.86
N GLU A 156 11.06 -35.33 10.94
CA GLU A 156 12.12 -35.28 9.96
C GLU A 156 11.68 -35.81 8.58
N ALA A 157 10.91 -36.90 8.53
CA ALA A 157 10.38 -37.45 7.29
C ALA A 157 9.39 -36.51 6.58
N MET A 158 8.80 -35.56 7.29
CA MET A 158 8.00 -34.51 6.67
C MET A 158 8.83 -33.46 5.92
N VAL A 159 10.15 -33.41 6.14
CA VAL A 159 11.10 -32.51 5.45
C VAL A 159 11.95 -33.27 4.44
N ASP A 160 12.50 -34.41 4.87
CA ASP A 160 13.55 -35.14 4.15
C ASP A 160 13.00 -36.41 3.48
N PRO A 161 13.01 -36.48 2.13
CA PRO A 161 12.57 -37.66 1.41
C PRO A 161 13.48 -38.89 1.62
N ASP A 162 14.71 -38.70 2.11
CA ASP A 162 15.62 -39.80 2.39
C ASP A 162 15.39 -40.44 3.77
N THR A 163 14.63 -39.79 4.66
CA THR A 163 14.27 -40.37 5.96
C THR A 163 13.22 -41.46 5.79
N GLN A 164 13.67 -42.71 5.90
CA GLN A 164 12.83 -43.89 5.81
C GLN A 164 12.31 -44.32 7.18
N ILE A 165 11.00 -44.57 7.28
CA ILE A 165 10.35 -45.12 8.46
C ILE A 165 9.50 -46.32 8.02
N ASP A 166 9.82 -47.51 8.57
CA ASP A 166 9.10 -48.71 8.20
C ASP A 166 7.59 -48.61 8.36
N SER A 167 6.86 -48.99 7.35
CA SER A 167 5.41 -48.96 7.26
C SER A 167 4.75 -47.52 7.33
N ILE A 168 5.56 -46.44 7.35
CA ILE A 168 5.07 -45.08 7.46
C ILE A 168 5.55 -44.22 6.27
N SER A 169 6.88 -44.12 6.07
CA SER A 169 7.48 -43.28 5.05
C SER A 169 8.50 -44.06 4.21
N PRO A 170 8.20 -44.39 2.96
CA PRO A 170 9.17 -45.02 2.07
C PRO A 170 10.23 -44.00 1.62
N LYS A 171 11.45 -44.44 1.43
CA LYS A 171 12.54 -43.61 0.91
C LYS A 171 12.18 -42.96 -0.43
N GLY A 172 12.57 -41.70 -0.60
CA GLY A 172 12.34 -40.92 -1.81
C GLY A 172 11.01 -40.18 -1.82
N LYS A 173 10.26 -40.17 -0.71
CA LYS A 173 8.99 -39.42 -0.58
C LYS A 173 8.95 -38.62 0.70
N VAL A 174 8.48 -37.41 0.58
CA VAL A 174 8.20 -36.51 1.75
C VAL A 174 6.89 -36.94 2.39
N LEU A 175 6.89 -37.05 3.71
CA LEU A 175 5.73 -37.51 4.47
C LEU A 175 4.66 -36.42 4.60
N THR A 176 3.42 -36.84 4.37
CA THR A 176 2.22 -36.08 4.68
C THR A 176 1.18 -37.03 5.24
N PHE A 177 0.67 -36.75 6.43
CA PHE A 177 -0.38 -37.55 7.04
C PHE A 177 -1.76 -37.04 6.72
N THR A 178 -2.69 -37.90 6.44
CA THR A 178 -4.11 -37.71 6.58
C THR A 178 -4.50 -37.73 8.05
N THR A 179 -5.71 -37.33 8.40
CA THR A 179 -6.22 -37.35 9.77
C THR A 179 -6.11 -38.73 10.42
N GLN A 180 -6.45 -39.79 9.70
CA GLN A 180 -6.39 -41.18 10.23
C GLN A 180 -4.96 -41.67 10.43
N GLU A 181 -4.06 -41.31 9.53
CA GLU A 181 -2.63 -41.65 9.67
C GLU A 181 -1.98 -40.88 10.82
N ALA A 182 -2.33 -39.61 11.01
CA ALA A 182 -1.85 -38.80 12.11
C ALA A 182 -2.29 -39.36 13.48
N ILE A 183 -3.55 -39.77 13.61
CA ILE A 183 -4.09 -40.42 14.82
C ILE A 183 -3.35 -41.75 15.08
N LYS A 184 -3.25 -42.61 14.04
CA LYS A 184 -2.60 -43.90 14.16
C LYS A 184 -1.13 -43.83 14.61
N ASN A 185 -0.45 -42.74 14.24
CA ASN A 185 0.96 -42.52 14.56
C ASN A 185 1.20 -41.60 15.76
N ASN A 186 0.16 -41.27 16.53
CA ASN A 186 0.22 -40.36 17.70
C ASN A 186 0.75 -38.96 17.36
N TYR A 187 0.39 -38.45 16.19
CA TYR A 187 0.69 -37.08 15.75
C TYR A 187 -0.53 -36.16 15.86
N CYS A 188 -1.70 -36.73 16.11
CA CYS A 188 -2.96 -36.04 16.33
C CYS A 188 -3.72 -36.77 17.46
N GLU A 189 -4.25 -36.03 18.41
CA GLU A 189 -4.98 -36.54 19.57
C GLU A 189 -6.41 -36.99 19.22
N GLY A 190 -6.99 -36.47 18.14
CA GLY A 190 -8.33 -36.84 17.72
C GLY A 190 -8.85 -36.13 16.47
N GLN A 191 -9.93 -36.66 15.95
CA GLN A 191 -10.68 -36.06 14.86
C GLN A 191 -11.77 -35.16 15.42
N ALA A 192 -11.96 -33.98 14.81
CA ALA A 192 -13.05 -33.05 15.12
C ALA A 192 -13.49 -32.36 13.83
N SER A 193 -14.78 -32.10 13.68
CA SER A 193 -15.36 -31.44 12.49
C SER A 193 -15.54 -29.95 12.67
N SER A 194 -15.42 -29.44 13.90
CA SER A 194 -15.57 -28.02 14.24
C SER A 194 -14.82 -27.63 15.52
N LYS A 195 -14.65 -26.36 15.76
CA LYS A 195 -14.06 -25.83 16.99
C LYS A 195 -14.84 -26.23 18.24
N GLU A 196 -16.16 -26.33 18.14
CA GLU A 196 -17.03 -26.74 19.24
C GLU A 196 -16.78 -28.21 19.62
N GLU A 197 -16.54 -29.06 18.64
CA GLU A 197 -16.20 -30.48 18.88
C GLU A 197 -14.82 -30.59 19.52
N VAL A 198 -13.83 -29.78 19.09
CA VAL A 198 -12.53 -29.69 19.78
C VAL A 198 -12.69 -29.27 21.23
N LEU A 199 -13.48 -28.24 21.51
CA LEU A 199 -13.76 -27.77 22.86
C LEU A 199 -14.40 -28.87 23.73
N ALA A 200 -15.23 -29.72 23.12
CA ALA A 200 -15.79 -30.88 23.81
C ALA A 200 -14.74 -31.93 24.16
N LEU A 201 -13.85 -32.23 23.21
CA LEU A 201 -12.77 -33.21 23.39
C LEU A 201 -11.74 -32.78 24.45
N ILE A 202 -11.45 -31.49 24.57
CA ILE A 202 -10.55 -30.96 25.60
C ILE A 202 -11.23 -30.63 26.91
N HIS A 203 -12.49 -31.07 27.10
CA HIS A 203 -13.31 -30.84 28.31
C HIS A 203 -13.58 -29.35 28.64
N HIS A 204 -13.64 -28.52 27.63
CA HIS A 204 -13.92 -27.08 27.73
C HIS A 204 -15.26 -26.67 27.08
N SER A 205 -16.20 -27.59 26.92
CA SER A 205 -17.51 -27.32 26.27
C SER A 205 -18.33 -26.22 26.97
N SER A 206 -18.13 -26.02 28.27
CA SER A 206 -18.79 -24.98 29.07
C SER A 206 -17.97 -23.71 29.25
N SER A 207 -16.76 -23.66 28.68
CA SER A 207 -15.91 -22.47 28.77
C SER A 207 -16.45 -21.36 27.85
N SER A 208 -16.30 -20.13 28.28
CA SER A 208 -16.49 -18.99 27.37
C SER A 208 -15.36 -19.00 26.33
N VAL A 209 -15.73 -18.72 25.09
CA VAL A 209 -14.76 -18.57 23.99
C VAL A 209 -14.70 -17.11 23.61
N THR A 210 -13.52 -16.51 23.79
CA THR A 210 -13.25 -15.16 23.28
C THR A 210 -12.51 -15.27 21.97
N GLU A 211 -13.19 -14.87 20.90
CA GLU A 211 -12.59 -14.82 19.56
C GLU A 211 -11.70 -13.60 19.42
N GLN A 212 -10.55 -13.79 18.78
CA GLN A 212 -9.65 -12.70 18.48
C GLN A 212 -10.32 -11.73 17.52
N GLU A 213 -10.58 -10.52 18.00
CA GLU A 213 -10.98 -9.41 17.15
C GLU A 213 -9.72 -8.67 16.69
N LEU A 214 -9.63 -8.41 15.40
CA LEU A 214 -8.58 -7.54 14.88
C LEU A 214 -8.77 -6.14 15.45
N SER A 215 -7.70 -5.57 15.97
CA SER A 215 -7.69 -4.16 16.36
C SER A 215 -8.17 -3.30 15.19
N TRP A 216 -8.81 -2.16 15.50
CA TRP A 216 -9.16 -1.18 14.47
C TRP A 216 -7.94 -0.75 13.64
N VAL A 217 -6.74 -0.76 14.25
CA VAL A 217 -5.47 -0.48 13.56
C VAL A 217 -5.13 -1.59 12.57
N ASP A 218 -5.23 -2.87 12.97
CA ASP A 218 -4.96 -4.01 12.09
C ASP A 218 -5.99 -4.06 10.93
N SER A 219 -7.25 -3.75 11.22
CA SER A 219 -8.31 -3.62 10.21
C SER A 219 -8.02 -2.48 9.23
N ALA A 220 -7.56 -1.33 9.72
CA ALA A 220 -7.16 -0.20 8.88
C ALA A 220 -5.93 -0.54 8.01
N ILE A 221 -4.93 -1.21 8.58
CA ILE A 221 -3.75 -1.68 7.83
C ILE A 221 -4.20 -2.62 6.71
N ASN A 222 -5.01 -3.64 7.01
CA ASN A 222 -5.51 -4.59 6.02
C ASN A 222 -6.35 -3.91 4.93
N PHE A 223 -7.14 -2.90 5.29
CA PHE A 223 -7.86 -2.08 4.32
C PHE A 223 -6.91 -1.32 3.39
N LEU A 224 -5.87 -0.68 3.94
CA LEU A 224 -4.95 0.16 3.18
C LEU A 224 -4.02 -0.65 2.25
N ILE A 225 -3.63 -1.87 2.62
CA ILE A 225 -2.84 -2.77 1.75
C ILE A 225 -3.67 -3.46 0.67
N ASN A 226 -5.01 -3.37 0.73
CA ASN A 226 -5.84 -3.93 -0.32
C ASN A 226 -5.45 -3.36 -1.70
N PRO A 227 -5.27 -4.18 -2.75
CA PRO A 227 -4.78 -3.71 -4.06
C PRO A 227 -5.59 -2.58 -4.67
N ILE A 228 -6.92 -2.56 -4.48
CA ILE A 228 -7.79 -1.49 -5.00
C ILE A 228 -7.52 -0.18 -4.25
N VAL A 229 -7.43 -0.23 -2.92
CA VAL A 229 -7.16 0.94 -2.07
C VAL A 229 -5.75 1.47 -2.32
N SER A 230 -4.76 0.58 -2.39
CA SER A 230 -3.39 0.91 -2.78
C SER A 230 -3.34 1.60 -4.14
N GLY A 231 -4.12 1.10 -5.12
CA GLY A 231 -4.25 1.74 -6.43
C GLY A 231 -4.82 3.17 -6.37
N ILE A 232 -5.82 3.41 -5.52
CA ILE A 232 -6.37 4.74 -5.29
C ILE A 232 -5.32 5.66 -4.63
N LEU A 233 -4.58 5.16 -3.65
CA LEU A 233 -3.51 5.93 -3.01
C LEU A 233 -2.42 6.30 -4.01
N ILE A 234 -2.02 5.38 -4.90
CA ILE A 234 -1.07 5.66 -6.00
C ILE A 234 -1.61 6.76 -6.91
N MET A 235 -2.89 6.72 -7.28
CA MET A 235 -3.51 7.79 -8.08
C MET A 235 -3.44 9.14 -7.37
N LEU A 236 -3.69 9.19 -6.06
CA LEU A 236 -3.59 10.42 -5.26
C LEU A 236 -2.15 10.94 -5.15
N ILE A 237 -1.17 10.04 -4.98
CA ILE A 237 0.26 10.40 -4.96
C ILE A 237 0.64 11.08 -6.28
N ILE A 238 0.43 10.40 -7.39
CA ILE A 238 0.84 10.88 -8.72
C ILE A 238 0.02 12.10 -9.14
N GLY A 239 -1.29 12.06 -8.91
CA GLY A 239 -2.18 13.19 -9.19
C GLY A 239 -1.81 14.44 -8.42
N GLY A 240 -1.54 14.30 -7.11
CA GLY A 240 -1.14 15.43 -6.28
C GLY A 240 0.23 16.01 -6.69
N ILE A 241 1.22 15.16 -6.98
CA ILE A 241 2.52 15.61 -7.51
C ILE A 241 2.33 16.33 -8.85
N TYR A 242 1.56 15.75 -9.77
CA TYR A 242 1.30 16.35 -11.08
C TYR A 242 0.63 17.74 -10.96
N PHE A 243 -0.39 17.89 -10.11
CA PHE A 243 -1.07 19.18 -9.90
C PHE A 243 -0.16 20.23 -9.29
N GLU A 244 0.67 19.85 -8.31
CA GLU A 244 1.61 20.80 -7.69
C GLU A 244 2.67 21.25 -8.69
N LEU A 245 3.17 20.36 -9.55
CA LEU A 245 4.12 20.72 -10.61
C LEU A 245 3.50 21.64 -11.66
N GLN A 246 2.20 21.46 -12.00
CA GLN A 246 1.50 22.33 -12.95
C GLN A 246 1.16 23.71 -12.38
N SER A 247 0.94 23.81 -11.09
CA SER A 247 0.51 25.06 -10.42
C SER A 247 1.27 25.21 -9.11
N PRO A 248 2.58 25.51 -9.15
CA PRO A 248 3.41 25.60 -7.97
C PRO A 248 2.89 26.64 -6.97
N GLY A 249 2.84 26.23 -5.69
CA GLY A 249 2.42 27.13 -4.59
C GLY A 249 0.97 27.00 -4.16
N LEU A 250 0.16 26.10 -4.73
CA LEU A 250 -1.16 25.79 -4.22
C LEU A 250 -1.11 25.09 -2.85
N GLY A 251 -0.09 24.24 -2.64
CA GLY A 251 0.18 23.52 -1.39
C GLY A 251 -0.80 22.39 -1.06
N LEU A 252 -2.08 22.49 -1.43
CA LEU A 252 -3.08 21.46 -1.16
C LEU A 252 -2.78 20.14 -1.91
N PRO A 253 -2.41 20.12 -3.22
CA PRO A 253 -2.12 18.90 -3.93
C PRO A 253 -0.93 18.14 -3.33
N ILE A 254 0.13 18.84 -2.90
CA ILE A 254 1.27 18.20 -2.29
C ILE A 254 0.94 17.61 -0.92
N ILE A 255 0.08 18.25 -0.13
CA ILE A 255 -0.40 17.71 1.14
C ILE A 255 -1.16 16.40 0.90
N ILE A 256 -2.03 16.35 -0.11
CA ILE A 256 -2.76 15.13 -0.51
C ILE A 256 -1.76 14.03 -0.93
N ALA A 257 -0.78 14.37 -1.78
CA ALA A 257 0.22 13.42 -2.25
C ALA A 257 1.06 12.83 -1.10
N VAL A 258 1.53 13.68 -0.18
CA VAL A 258 2.31 13.26 0.99
C VAL A 258 1.47 12.40 1.93
N SER A 259 0.23 12.81 2.21
CA SER A 259 -0.69 12.02 3.05
C SER A 259 -0.98 10.65 2.43
N ALA A 260 -1.24 10.61 1.12
CA ALA A 260 -1.46 9.36 0.40
C ALA A 260 -0.20 8.48 0.38
N ALA A 261 0.99 9.05 0.25
CA ALA A 261 2.25 8.31 0.33
C ALA A 261 2.48 7.71 1.72
N LEU A 262 2.20 8.44 2.79
CA LEU A 262 2.28 7.93 4.15
C LEU A 262 1.27 6.78 4.37
N LEU A 263 0.02 6.95 3.94
CA LEU A 263 -1.02 5.92 4.03
C LEU A 263 -0.73 4.71 3.14
N TYR A 264 0.07 4.86 2.10
CA TYR A 264 0.52 3.78 1.25
C TYR A 264 1.73 3.04 1.85
N PHE A 265 2.83 3.74 2.14
CA PHE A 265 4.08 3.09 2.57
C PHE A 265 4.03 2.58 4.02
N ALA A 266 3.38 3.28 4.96
CA ALA A 266 3.38 2.87 6.36
C ALA A 266 2.73 1.50 6.59
N PRO A 267 1.53 1.17 6.04
CA PRO A 267 0.95 -0.16 6.17
C PRO A 267 1.79 -1.26 5.50
N HIS A 268 2.33 -1.00 4.30
CA HIS A 268 3.19 -1.96 3.61
C HIS A 268 4.48 -2.24 4.40
N TYR A 269 5.06 -1.23 5.03
CA TYR A 269 6.22 -1.36 5.90
C TYR A 269 5.90 -2.15 7.17
N LEU A 270 4.79 -1.84 7.85
CA LEU A 270 4.36 -2.54 9.06
C LEU A 270 4.05 -4.02 8.81
N GLN A 271 3.49 -4.35 7.66
CA GLN A 271 3.27 -5.74 7.23
C GLN A 271 4.54 -6.41 6.67
N GLY A 272 5.63 -5.65 6.54
CA GLY A 272 6.91 -6.13 6.00
C GLY A 272 6.92 -6.44 4.53
N LEU A 273 5.94 -5.96 3.79
CA LEU A 273 5.92 -5.99 2.33
C LEU A 273 6.93 -4.99 1.76
N ALA A 274 7.02 -3.79 2.36
CA ALA A 274 8.03 -2.80 2.04
C ALA A 274 9.14 -2.78 3.10
N THR A 275 10.35 -2.49 2.68
CA THR A 275 11.50 -2.25 3.53
C THR A 275 12.00 -0.80 3.38
N HIS A 276 13.13 -0.46 3.97
CA HIS A 276 13.62 0.92 3.94
C HIS A 276 14.07 1.37 2.54
N TRP A 277 14.54 0.45 1.69
CA TRP A 277 15.13 0.80 0.41
C TRP A 277 14.09 1.19 -0.65
N GLU A 278 12.87 0.64 -0.62
CA GLU A 278 11.79 1.05 -1.52
C GLU A 278 11.34 2.49 -1.21
N ILE A 279 11.23 2.82 0.08
CA ILE A 279 10.90 4.18 0.52
C ILE A 279 12.01 5.15 0.09
N LEU A 280 13.28 4.75 0.28
CA LEU A 280 14.42 5.54 -0.15
C LEU A 280 14.42 5.73 -1.68
N LEU A 281 14.15 4.67 -2.44
CA LEU A 281 14.05 4.69 -3.89
C LEU A 281 12.97 5.68 -4.37
N PHE A 282 11.81 5.69 -3.70
CA PHE A 282 10.74 6.64 -3.99
C PHE A 282 11.18 8.09 -3.73
N ILE A 283 11.83 8.35 -2.59
CA ILE A 283 12.33 9.68 -2.22
C ILE A 283 13.38 10.16 -3.23
N VAL A 284 14.34 9.30 -3.61
CA VAL A 284 15.36 9.64 -4.61
C VAL A 284 14.70 9.97 -5.95
N GLY A 285 13.74 9.15 -6.39
CA GLY A 285 12.97 9.41 -7.61
C GLY A 285 12.24 10.75 -7.58
N LEU A 286 11.62 11.08 -6.45
CA LEU A 286 10.92 12.36 -6.25
C LEU A 286 11.90 13.55 -6.28
N ILE A 287 13.07 13.43 -5.65
CA ILE A 287 14.11 14.46 -5.67
C ILE A 287 14.60 14.71 -7.11
N LEU A 288 14.86 13.64 -7.87
CA LEU A 288 15.26 13.78 -9.28
C LEU A 288 14.20 14.49 -10.13
N LEU A 289 12.91 14.17 -9.88
CA LEU A 289 11.81 14.83 -10.56
C LEU A 289 11.71 16.32 -10.21
N ILE A 290 11.93 16.68 -8.95
CA ILE A 290 11.96 18.09 -8.48
C ILE A 290 13.15 18.83 -9.11
N ILE A 291 14.34 18.24 -9.15
CA ILE A 291 15.52 18.84 -9.79
C ILE A 291 15.27 19.10 -11.28
N GLU A 292 14.72 18.13 -11.97
CA GLU A 292 14.37 18.28 -13.40
C GLU A 292 13.43 19.45 -13.65
N PHE A 293 12.39 19.56 -12.81
CA PHE A 293 11.33 20.54 -13.04
C PHE A 293 11.76 21.97 -12.67
N PHE A 294 12.56 22.14 -11.60
CA PHE A 294 12.89 23.46 -11.07
C PHE A 294 14.31 23.95 -11.40
N VAL A 295 15.24 23.05 -11.75
CA VAL A 295 16.64 23.40 -11.94
C VAL A 295 17.07 23.23 -13.38
N ILE A 296 16.56 22.24 -14.10
CA ILE A 296 17.00 21.92 -15.47
C ILE A 296 15.99 22.46 -16.48
N PRO A 297 16.44 23.29 -17.46
CA PRO A 297 15.52 23.77 -18.49
C PRO A 297 15.17 22.65 -19.48
N GLY A 298 13.89 22.26 -19.52
CA GLY A 298 13.38 21.20 -20.37
C GLY A 298 13.25 19.86 -19.63
N PHE A 299 12.44 18.93 -20.18
CA PHE A 299 12.23 17.60 -19.59
C PHE A 299 13.17 16.58 -20.24
N GLY A 300 14.11 16.03 -19.48
CA GLY A 300 15.18 15.17 -20.00
C GLY A 300 15.36 13.86 -19.21
N PHE A 301 16.57 13.34 -19.27
CA PHE A 301 16.93 12.03 -18.73
C PHE A 301 16.75 11.92 -17.20
N ILE A 302 16.99 13.00 -16.47
CA ILE A 302 16.92 13.00 -14.99
C ILE A 302 15.47 12.85 -14.55
N GLY A 303 14.53 13.58 -15.17
CA GLY A 303 13.11 13.46 -14.86
C GLY A 303 12.54 12.08 -15.21
N ILE A 304 12.91 11.53 -16.38
CA ILE A 304 12.53 10.18 -16.78
C ILE A 304 13.05 9.15 -15.75
N SER A 305 14.31 9.26 -15.34
CA SER A 305 14.90 8.38 -14.33
C SER A 305 14.17 8.50 -12.99
N GLY A 306 13.81 9.71 -12.58
CA GLY A 306 13.03 9.97 -11.37
C GLY A 306 11.67 9.25 -11.40
N ILE A 307 10.93 9.35 -12.51
CA ILE A 307 9.65 8.67 -12.67
C ILE A 307 9.83 7.15 -12.63
N ILE A 308 10.83 6.61 -13.33
CA ILE A 308 11.11 5.16 -13.31
C ILE A 308 11.39 4.67 -11.89
N LEU A 309 12.24 5.37 -11.14
CA LEU A 309 12.55 5.01 -9.75
C LEU A 309 11.31 5.04 -8.84
N MET A 310 10.45 6.06 -8.97
CA MET A 310 9.21 6.14 -8.22
C MET A 310 8.26 4.99 -8.55
N VAL A 311 8.10 4.65 -9.83
CA VAL A 311 7.25 3.54 -10.27
C VAL A 311 7.77 2.21 -9.75
N LEU A 312 9.08 1.97 -9.87
CA LEU A 312 9.72 0.76 -9.31
C LEU A 312 9.53 0.66 -7.80
N ALA A 313 9.71 1.77 -7.08
CA ALA A 313 9.48 1.83 -5.63
C ALA A 313 8.05 1.44 -5.24
N LEU A 314 7.05 1.94 -5.97
CA LEU A 314 5.64 1.60 -5.75
C LEU A 314 5.33 0.13 -6.08
N ILE A 315 5.94 -0.43 -7.11
CA ILE A 315 5.76 -1.85 -7.44
C ILE A 315 6.41 -2.73 -6.36
N PHE A 316 7.68 -2.46 -6.05
CA PHE A 316 8.45 -3.30 -5.13
C PHE A 316 7.92 -3.25 -3.70
N SER A 317 7.38 -2.11 -3.25
CA SER A 317 6.76 -2.00 -1.93
C SER A 317 5.49 -2.85 -1.75
N MET A 318 4.87 -3.34 -2.82
CA MET A 318 3.73 -4.25 -2.77
C MET A 318 4.15 -5.73 -2.81
N ILE A 319 5.43 -6.01 -3.02
CA ILE A 319 5.96 -7.36 -3.24
C ILE A 319 6.91 -7.69 -2.10
N PHE A 320 6.66 -8.80 -1.41
CA PHE A 320 7.60 -9.26 -0.40
C PHE A 320 8.99 -9.53 -1.02
N ASN A 321 10.02 -8.92 -0.47
CA ASN A 321 11.39 -9.09 -0.92
C ASN A 321 12.39 -8.98 0.24
N ILE A 322 13.56 -9.59 0.10
CA ILE A 322 14.65 -9.48 1.05
C ILE A 322 15.86 -8.89 0.31
N GLY A 323 16.06 -7.56 0.45
CA GLY A 323 17.25 -6.90 -0.07
C GLY A 323 17.49 -7.12 -1.58
N PHE A 324 16.52 -6.81 -2.43
CA PHE A 324 16.52 -7.03 -3.89
C PHE A 324 16.37 -8.48 -4.34
N ASP A 325 16.18 -9.43 -3.43
CA ASP A 325 15.85 -10.81 -3.81
C ASP A 325 14.32 -10.96 -3.88
N PHE A 326 13.82 -11.09 -5.10
CA PHE A 326 12.40 -11.28 -5.43
C PHE A 326 12.04 -12.75 -5.68
N ASN A 327 12.97 -13.70 -5.46
CA ASN A 327 12.71 -15.12 -5.63
C ASN A 327 11.65 -15.65 -4.64
N TYR A 328 11.26 -14.84 -3.67
CA TYR A 328 10.23 -15.14 -2.68
C TYR A 328 8.81 -14.73 -3.12
N ALA A 329 8.63 -14.03 -4.24
CA ALA A 329 7.31 -13.61 -4.74
C ALA A 329 6.86 -14.45 -5.95
N PRO A 330 5.68 -15.11 -5.94
CA PRO A 330 5.16 -15.85 -7.09
C PRO A 330 5.12 -14.96 -8.34
N LYS A 331 5.59 -15.46 -9.48
CA LYS A 331 5.61 -14.67 -10.73
C LYS A 331 4.26 -14.07 -11.08
N GLY A 332 3.16 -14.80 -10.78
CA GLY A 332 1.79 -14.29 -10.96
C GLY A 332 1.45 -13.12 -10.04
N GLU A 333 1.97 -13.11 -8.82
CA GLU A 333 1.75 -12.02 -7.88
C GLU A 333 2.51 -10.77 -8.32
N ILE A 334 3.78 -10.90 -8.71
CA ILE A 334 4.58 -9.80 -9.26
C ILE A 334 3.85 -9.15 -10.43
N LEU A 335 3.32 -9.97 -11.35
CA LEU A 335 2.58 -9.48 -12.51
C LEU A 335 1.30 -8.74 -12.11
N ASN A 336 0.53 -9.28 -11.14
CA ASN A 336 -0.67 -8.64 -10.63
C ASN A 336 -0.37 -7.28 -9.98
N LYS A 337 0.67 -7.18 -9.12
CA LYS A 337 1.08 -5.92 -8.49
C LYS A 337 1.56 -4.90 -9.53
N PHE A 338 2.33 -5.37 -10.51
CA PHE A 338 2.72 -4.55 -11.67
C PHE A 338 1.49 -3.95 -12.39
N PHE A 339 0.49 -4.78 -12.70
CA PHE A 339 -0.73 -4.30 -13.34
C PHE A 339 -1.52 -3.32 -12.46
N VAL A 340 -1.59 -3.54 -11.14
CA VAL A 340 -2.24 -2.61 -10.21
C VAL A 340 -1.56 -1.25 -10.27
N VAL A 341 -0.24 -1.19 -10.19
CA VAL A 341 0.50 0.08 -10.21
C VAL A 341 0.36 0.76 -11.56
N ILE A 342 0.63 0.06 -12.67
CA ILE A 342 0.58 0.64 -14.01
C ILE A 342 -0.83 1.13 -14.38
N SER A 343 -1.86 0.34 -14.07
CA SER A 343 -3.25 0.77 -14.32
C SER A 343 -3.61 1.99 -13.48
N SER A 344 -3.19 2.04 -12.21
CA SER A 344 -3.41 3.18 -11.33
C SER A 344 -2.71 4.44 -11.83
N LEU A 345 -1.48 4.32 -12.35
CA LEU A 345 -0.75 5.43 -12.94
C LEU A 345 -1.47 5.97 -14.19
N ILE A 346 -1.90 5.08 -15.10
CA ILE A 346 -2.61 5.45 -16.31
C ILE A 346 -3.93 6.14 -15.97
N VAL A 347 -4.76 5.51 -15.14
CA VAL A 347 -6.05 6.05 -14.74
C VAL A 347 -5.87 7.36 -13.98
N GLY A 348 -4.93 7.42 -13.03
CA GLY A 348 -4.61 8.61 -12.25
C GLY A 348 -4.15 9.77 -13.15
N PHE A 349 -3.33 9.50 -14.15
CA PHE A 349 -2.89 10.50 -15.12
C PHE A 349 -4.07 11.07 -15.92
N PHE A 350 -4.93 10.22 -16.48
CA PHE A 350 -6.10 10.69 -17.25
C PHE A 350 -7.12 11.42 -16.36
N ILE A 351 -7.35 10.96 -15.14
CA ILE A 351 -8.20 11.67 -14.16
C ILE A 351 -7.60 13.04 -13.85
N SER A 352 -6.28 13.12 -13.64
CA SER A 352 -5.59 14.39 -13.37
C SER A 352 -5.71 15.37 -14.54
N LEU A 353 -5.55 14.91 -15.79
CA LEU A 353 -5.75 15.75 -16.96
C LEU A 353 -7.21 16.24 -17.07
N TRP A 354 -8.18 15.36 -16.86
CA TRP A 354 -9.59 15.72 -16.92
C TRP A 354 -9.98 16.71 -15.83
N LEU A 355 -9.53 16.45 -14.60
CA LEU A 355 -9.79 17.29 -13.46
C LEU A 355 -9.09 18.65 -13.60
N GLY A 356 -7.84 18.66 -14.09
CA GLY A 356 -7.10 19.88 -14.42
C GLY A 356 -7.86 20.75 -15.39
N LYS A 357 -8.28 20.19 -16.52
CA LYS A 357 -9.10 20.91 -17.50
C LYS A 357 -10.37 21.47 -16.88
N LYS A 358 -11.06 20.69 -16.04
CA LYS A 358 -12.31 21.13 -15.39
C LYS A 358 -12.09 22.21 -14.32
N LEU A 359 -11.08 22.07 -13.48
CA LEU A 359 -10.80 23.02 -12.40
C LEU A 359 -10.28 24.37 -12.91
N PHE A 360 -9.44 24.35 -13.96
CA PHE A 360 -8.88 25.58 -14.55
C PHE A 360 -9.84 26.26 -15.53
N THR A 361 -10.87 25.57 -16.05
CA THR A 361 -11.88 26.15 -16.94
C THR A 361 -13.15 26.64 -16.23
N ILE A 362 -13.44 26.22 -15.00
CA ILE A 362 -14.59 26.68 -14.22
C ILE A 362 -14.25 28.01 -13.54
N THR A 363 -14.53 29.11 -14.22
CA THR A 363 -14.18 30.50 -13.95
C THR A 363 -14.93 31.14 -12.75
N THR A 364 -15.75 30.43 -11.96
CA THR A 364 -16.70 31.10 -11.07
C THR A 364 -16.57 30.84 -9.57
N ARG A 365 -15.82 29.83 -9.09
CA ARG A 365 -15.64 29.62 -7.63
C ARG A 365 -14.19 29.42 -7.18
N TYR A 366 -13.32 28.93 -8.05
CA TYR A 366 -11.89 28.73 -7.77
C TYR A 366 -10.99 29.59 -8.69
N GLY A 367 -11.57 30.40 -9.56
CA GLY A 367 -10.86 31.33 -10.43
C GLY A 367 -10.14 32.48 -9.71
N ALA A 368 -10.26 32.59 -8.38
CA ALA A 368 -9.41 33.47 -7.58
C ALA A 368 -7.96 32.96 -7.43
N LEU A 369 -7.70 31.70 -7.80
CA LEU A 369 -6.35 31.09 -7.76
C LEU A 369 -5.62 31.15 -9.10
N ALA A 370 -6.34 31.38 -10.20
CA ALA A 370 -5.75 31.73 -11.47
C ALA A 370 -5.66 33.26 -11.54
N LEU A 371 -4.47 33.81 -11.64
CA LEU A 371 -4.27 35.22 -11.96
C LEU A 371 -5.04 35.51 -13.25
N LYS A 372 -6.19 36.19 -13.14
CA LYS A 372 -6.87 36.81 -14.26
C LYS A 372 -6.02 38.00 -14.70
N THR A 373 -5.01 37.72 -15.48
CA THR A 373 -4.32 38.75 -16.25
C THR A 373 -5.05 38.90 -17.59
N GLU A 374 -6.34 39.16 -17.57
CA GLU A 374 -6.97 39.79 -18.70
C GLU A 374 -6.62 41.28 -18.59
N LEU A 375 -5.77 41.76 -19.48
CA LEU A 375 -5.52 43.16 -19.72
C LEU A 375 -6.82 43.75 -20.30
N GLU A 376 -7.75 44.19 -19.42
CA GLU A 376 -8.99 44.79 -19.85
C GLU A 376 -8.66 46.15 -20.46
N GLY A 377 -9.07 46.37 -21.74
CA GLY A 377 -8.95 47.63 -22.42
C GLY A 377 -9.60 48.82 -21.69
N SER A 378 -10.59 48.55 -20.82
CA SER A 378 -11.21 49.51 -19.91
C SER A 378 -10.30 50.06 -18.81
N GLN A 379 -9.16 49.38 -18.51
CA GLN A 379 -8.17 49.82 -17.52
C GLN A 379 -6.92 50.46 -18.13
N GLY A 380 -6.96 50.84 -19.39
CA GLY A 380 -5.90 51.60 -20.06
C GLY A 380 -4.79 50.73 -20.68
N PHE A 381 -4.94 49.42 -20.65
CA PHE A 381 -4.03 48.48 -21.33
C PHE A 381 -4.48 48.29 -22.79
N VAL A 382 -4.28 49.30 -23.64
CA VAL A 382 -4.56 49.22 -25.09
C VAL A 382 -3.23 49.19 -25.79
N ALA A 383 -2.94 48.09 -26.47
CA ALA A 383 -1.71 47.92 -27.23
C ALA A 383 -1.73 48.75 -28.54
N GLN A 384 -2.90 49.27 -28.95
CA GLN A 384 -3.08 50.15 -30.07
C GLN A 384 -3.96 51.31 -29.70
N ASP A 385 -3.60 52.52 -30.08
CA ASP A 385 -4.40 53.72 -29.91
C ASP A 385 -5.57 53.68 -30.88
N ILE A 386 -6.77 53.30 -30.41
CA ILE A 386 -7.97 53.11 -31.21
C ILE A 386 -8.38 54.49 -31.83
N GLN A 387 -7.99 55.61 -31.23
CA GLN A 387 -8.28 56.96 -31.78
C GLN A 387 -7.58 57.22 -33.13
N MET A 388 -6.50 56.52 -33.44
CA MET A 388 -5.81 56.70 -34.74
C MET A 388 -6.49 55.95 -35.89
N SER A 389 -7.26 54.90 -35.63
CA SER A 389 -8.04 54.19 -36.67
C SER A 389 -9.16 55.09 -37.26
N ASP A 390 -9.71 55.99 -36.46
CA ASP A 390 -10.78 56.91 -36.89
C ASP A 390 -10.29 58.05 -37.82
N LYS A 391 -8.97 58.17 -37.97
CA LYS A 391 -8.34 59.14 -38.88
C LYS A 391 -8.22 58.66 -40.31
N VAL A 392 -8.47 57.37 -40.59
CA VAL A 392 -8.46 56.81 -41.94
C VAL A 392 -9.52 57.48 -42.83
N GLY A 393 -9.14 57.94 -43.99
CA GLY A 393 -9.99 58.68 -44.92
C GLY A 393 -10.06 60.22 -44.67
N LYS A 394 -9.41 60.71 -43.60
CA LYS A 394 -9.35 62.18 -43.38
C LYS A 394 -8.23 62.84 -44.18
N HIS A 395 -8.48 64.12 -44.49
CA HIS A 395 -7.49 64.99 -45.11
C HIS A 395 -6.63 65.67 -44.04
N GLY A 396 -5.35 65.80 -44.34
CA GLY A 396 -4.38 66.51 -43.49
C GLY A 396 -3.35 67.27 -44.33
N THR A 397 -2.44 67.98 -43.67
CA THR A 397 -1.38 68.76 -44.31
C THR A 397 -0.02 68.26 -43.77
N THR A 398 0.97 68.10 -44.63
CA THR A 398 2.32 67.74 -44.22
C THR A 398 3.01 68.90 -43.50
N LEU A 399 3.45 68.70 -42.25
CA LEU A 399 4.20 69.67 -41.48
C LEU A 399 5.70 69.58 -41.73
N THR A 400 6.17 68.42 -42.15
CA THR A 400 7.57 68.15 -42.46
C THR A 400 7.67 67.51 -43.84
N PHE A 401 8.88 67.56 -44.40
CA PHE A 401 9.21 66.85 -45.60
C PHE A 401 9.11 65.30 -45.36
N MET A 402 8.40 64.57 -46.19
CA MET A 402 8.16 63.13 -46.01
C MET A 402 9.15 62.34 -46.87
N ARG A 403 10.01 61.43 -46.21
CA ARG A 403 11.01 60.53 -46.85
C ARG A 403 11.20 59.23 -46.09
N PRO A 404 10.46 58.23 -46.18
CA PRO A 404 9.00 58.19 -46.40
C PRO A 404 8.20 58.64 -45.14
N VAL A 405 8.86 58.79 -43.99
CA VAL A 405 8.25 59.14 -42.69
C VAL A 405 8.34 60.64 -42.47
N GLY A 406 7.31 61.24 -41.88
CA GLY A 406 7.25 62.63 -41.47
C GLY A 406 6.05 62.90 -40.59
N LYS A 407 5.81 64.25 -40.35
CA LYS A 407 4.69 64.72 -39.54
C LYS A 407 3.62 65.33 -40.37
N ILE A 408 2.37 64.99 -40.05
CA ILE A 408 1.17 65.54 -40.68
C ILE A 408 0.27 66.12 -39.61
N GLU A 409 -0.55 67.09 -39.98
CA GLU A 409 -1.58 67.69 -39.16
C GLU A 409 -2.95 67.27 -39.69
N ILE A 410 -3.80 66.72 -38.82
CA ILE A 410 -5.18 66.31 -39.14
C ILE A 410 -6.07 66.89 -38.02
N ASP A 411 -7.07 67.68 -38.35
CA ASP A 411 -8.01 68.31 -37.40
C ASP A 411 -7.31 69.10 -36.28
N GLY A 412 -6.12 69.68 -36.52
CA GLY A 412 -5.34 70.44 -35.56
C GLY A 412 -4.42 69.63 -34.66
N GLU A 413 -4.36 68.33 -34.82
CA GLU A 413 -3.47 67.40 -34.10
C GLU A 413 -2.36 66.92 -34.99
N ILE A 414 -1.16 66.69 -34.40
CA ILE A 414 0.04 66.32 -35.14
C ILE A 414 0.26 64.80 -34.97
N PHE A 415 0.41 64.10 -36.10
CA PHE A 415 0.65 62.64 -36.17
C PHE A 415 1.92 62.34 -36.96
N ASP A 416 2.59 61.29 -36.58
CA ASP A 416 3.62 60.64 -37.40
C ASP A 416 2.97 59.78 -38.48
N ALA A 417 3.39 59.99 -39.72
CA ALA A 417 2.84 59.27 -40.87
C ALA A 417 3.91 58.86 -41.87
N THR A 418 3.59 57.81 -42.63
CA THR A 418 4.45 57.25 -43.70
C THR A 418 3.78 57.50 -45.07
N SER A 419 4.51 58.07 -45.99
CA SER A 419 4.04 58.24 -47.37
C SER A 419 4.14 56.94 -48.18
N GLU A 420 3.01 56.54 -48.80
CA GLU A 420 2.96 55.41 -49.75
C GLU A 420 3.38 55.81 -51.18
N ALA A 421 3.27 57.05 -51.51
CA ALA A 421 3.53 57.60 -52.87
C ALA A 421 4.94 58.21 -52.98
N GLY A 422 5.89 57.85 -52.13
CA GLY A 422 7.27 58.38 -52.18
C GLY A 422 7.43 59.70 -51.42
N VAL A 423 8.18 60.63 -52.02
CA VAL A 423 8.52 61.89 -51.40
C VAL A 423 7.37 62.93 -51.55
N ILE A 424 6.94 63.51 -50.40
CA ILE A 424 5.93 64.56 -50.36
C ILE A 424 6.55 65.80 -49.69
N GLU A 425 6.36 67.00 -50.27
CA GLU A 425 6.94 68.22 -49.73
C GLU A 425 6.10 68.77 -48.55
N LYS A 426 6.73 69.63 -47.73
CA LYS A 426 6.06 70.28 -46.64
C LYS A 426 4.96 71.21 -47.15
N GLY A 427 3.77 71.18 -46.52
CA GLY A 427 2.61 72.01 -46.84
C GLY A 427 1.70 71.41 -47.89
N GLU A 428 1.97 70.21 -48.39
CA GLU A 428 1.07 69.52 -49.32
C GLU A 428 -0.11 68.84 -48.60
N SER A 429 -1.27 68.82 -49.28
CA SER A 429 -2.48 68.17 -48.86
C SER A 429 -2.35 66.66 -49.03
N VAL A 430 -2.69 65.88 -47.99
CA VAL A 430 -2.59 64.42 -47.99
C VAL A 430 -3.87 63.81 -47.45
N ILE A 431 -4.13 62.57 -47.81
CA ILE A 431 -5.22 61.77 -47.30
C ILE A 431 -4.67 60.56 -46.60
N VAL A 432 -5.22 60.16 -45.45
CA VAL A 432 -4.87 58.95 -44.73
C VAL A 432 -5.51 57.77 -45.43
N THR A 433 -4.68 56.83 -45.96
CA THR A 433 -5.12 55.65 -46.69
C THR A 433 -5.40 54.48 -45.76
N ARG A 434 -4.56 54.27 -44.74
CA ARG A 434 -4.72 53.17 -43.80
C ARG A 434 -3.98 53.44 -42.46
N PHE A 435 -4.37 52.67 -41.46
CA PHE A 435 -3.69 52.60 -40.16
C PHE A 435 -3.24 51.18 -39.90
N GLU A 436 -1.96 50.94 -39.73
CA GLU A 436 -1.35 49.63 -39.49
C GLU A 436 -0.12 49.75 -38.61
N ASN A 437 0.06 48.82 -37.65
CA ASN A 437 1.19 48.77 -36.74
C ASN A 437 1.43 50.10 -35.97
N SER A 438 0.35 50.80 -35.52
CA SER A 438 0.39 52.09 -34.85
C SER A 438 0.96 53.23 -35.70
N GLN A 439 0.96 53.12 -37.02
CA GLN A 439 1.37 54.17 -37.98
C GLN A 439 0.25 54.50 -38.96
N LEU A 440 0.13 55.79 -39.25
CA LEU A 440 -0.74 56.27 -40.34
C LEU A 440 0.01 56.24 -41.67
N PHE A 441 -0.64 55.69 -42.69
CA PHE A 441 -0.15 55.72 -44.07
C PHE A 441 -0.93 56.75 -44.86
N ILE A 442 -0.20 57.53 -45.65
CA ILE A 442 -0.78 58.65 -46.40
C ILE A 442 -0.36 58.63 -47.85
N THR A 443 -1.24 59.23 -48.70
CA THR A 443 -0.92 59.56 -50.08
C THR A 443 -1.26 61.01 -50.36
N LYS A 444 -0.73 61.59 -51.46
CA LYS A 444 -1.06 62.93 -51.89
C LYS A 444 -2.54 62.98 -52.29
N ALA A 445 -3.28 64.01 -51.76
CA ALA A 445 -4.71 64.14 -51.95
C ALA A 445 -5.07 64.63 -53.37
#